data_cb90f1c8c14f561e48cfdf6551920de0
#
_entry.id   cb90f1c8c14f561e48cfdf6551920de0
#
_cell.length_a   1.000
_cell.length_b   1.000
_cell.length_c   1.000
_cell.angle_alpha   90.00
_cell.angle_beta   90.00
_cell.angle_gamma   90.00
#
_symmetry.space_group_name_H-M   'P 1'
#
loop_
_entity.id
_entity.type
_entity.pdbx_description
1 polymer ?
#
loop_
_entity_poly.entity_id
_entity_poly.type
_entity_poly.pdbx_seq_one_letter_code
_entity_poly.pdbx_strand_id
1 'polypeptide(L)'
;MREVEPLAERLRPRSLDEVLGQPHLTGPKGLLRRMLEAGRLSSMVLFGPPGTGKTTLARLLAEGVGRPFLRLSAVEAGLKEVRQAVEEARAKGGLVLFLDEVHRFNKAQQDALLPHLESGLLTLIGATAENPAFALVPALRSRLRFFPLRPLEEADLLALLRRALEDPRGLPGTPYEEEALRVLAQAAGGDARFALNTLELAASFGRVDLKSVREALG
;
A
#
# COMPACT_ATOMS: atom_id res chain seq x y z
N MET A 1 8.60 27.06 9.49
CA MET A 1 7.48 26.22 9.99
C MET A 1 7.65 24.84 9.38
N ARG A 2 7.84 23.80 10.19
CA ARG A 2 7.76 22.45 9.66
C ARG A 2 6.32 22.20 9.25
N GLU A 3 6.07 21.96 7.97
CA GLU A 3 4.77 21.44 7.55
C GLU A 3 4.46 20.22 8.40
N VAL A 4 3.31 20.24 9.05
CA VAL A 4 2.86 19.09 9.84
C VAL A 4 2.47 18.00 8.84
N GLU A 5 3.17 16.89 8.89
CA GLU A 5 2.91 15.75 8.02
C GLU A 5 1.45 15.30 8.14
N PRO A 6 0.74 15.02 7.03
CA PRO A 6 -0.64 14.56 7.08
C PRO A 6 -0.84 13.32 7.95
N LEU A 7 -1.97 13.23 8.62
CA LEU A 7 -2.30 12.12 9.50
C LEU A 7 -2.15 10.76 8.83
N ALA A 8 -2.59 10.64 7.58
CA ALA A 8 -2.48 9.40 6.81
C ALA A 8 -1.02 8.95 6.63
N GLU A 9 -0.08 9.89 6.48
CA GLU A 9 1.34 9.59 6.36
C GLU A 9 1.94 9.20 7.73
N ARG A 10 1.57 9.92 8.79
CA ARG A 10 2.05 9.62 10.14
C ARG A 10 1.64 8.24 10.64
N LEU A 11 0.47 7.76 10.21
CA LEU A 11 -0.12 6.49 10.62
C LEU A 11 0.11 5.35 9.62
N ARG A 12 0.98 5.53 8.64
CA ARG A 12 1.34 4.42 7.76
C ARG A 12 1.80 3.22 8.58
N PRO A 13 1.34 2.01 8.25
CA PRO A 13 1.82 0.80 8.89
C PRO A 13 3.34 0.71 8.86
N ARG A 14 3.93 0.37 10.01
CA ARG A 14 5.38 0.16 10.18
C ARG A 14 5.76 -1.31 10.19
N SER A 15 4.78 -2.18 10.26
CA SER A 15 4.93 -3.63 10.22
C SER A 15 3.69 -4.28 9.62
N LEU A 16 3.79 -5.56 9.25
CA LEU A 16 2.63 -6.31 8.76
C LEU A 16 1.51 -6.39 9.80
N ASP A 17 1.83 -6.36 11.10
CA ASP A 17 0.83 -6.39 12.17
C ASP A 17 -0.06 -5.14 12.20
N GLU A 18 0.44 -4.02 11.68
CA GLU A 18 -0.34 -2.78 11.57
C GLU A 18 -1.20 -2.71 10.30
N VAL A 19 -1.02 -3.62 9.35
CA VAL A 19 -1.82 -3.65 8.11
C VAL A 19 -3.21 -4.18 8.42
N LEU A 20 -4.23 -3.41 8.05
CA LEU A 20 -5.64 -3.75 8.28
C LEU A 20 -6.28 -4.34 7.04
N GLY A 21 -7.25 -5.23 7.26
CA GLY A 21 -8.14 -5.70 6.21
C GLY A 21 -7.61 -6.79 5.29
N GLN A 22 -6.35 -7.26 5.51
CA GLN A 22 -5.72 -8.28 4.66
C GLN A 22 -5.23 -9.49 5.46
N PRO A 23 -6.02 -10.08 6.36
CA PRO A 23 -5.54 -11.16 7.24
C PRO A 23 -5.14 -12.43 6.47
N HIS A 24 -5.70 -12.66 5.30
CA HIS A 24 -5.34 -13.77 4.42
C HIS A 24 -3.89 -13.68 3.90
N LEU A 25 -3.31 -12.48 3.86
CA LEU A 25 -1.94 -12.22 3.40
C LEU A 25 -0.97 -11.91 4.54
N THR A 26 -1.39 -11.13 5.52
CA THR A 26 -0.54 -10.57 6.56
C THR A 26 -0.72 -11.24 7.92
N GLY A 27 -1.74 -12.07 8.09
CA GLY A 27 -2.00 -12.83 9.30
C GLY A 27 -0.96 -13.93 9.56
N PRO A 28 -1.03 -14.64 10.70
CA PRO A 28 -0.02 -15.63 11.10
C PRO A 28 0.22 -16.74 10.06
N LYS A 29 -0.80 -17.10 9.29
CA LYS A 29 -0.73 -18.10 8.22
C LYS A 29 -0.68 -17.48 6.83
N GLY A 30 -0.63 -16.15 6.74
CA GLY A 30 -0.62 -15.41 5.47
C GLY A 30 0.67 -15.64 4.69
N LEU A 31 0.54 -15.76 3.37
CA LEU A 31 1.70 -16.08 2.52
C LEU A 31 2.74 -14.97 2.50
N LEU A 32 2.33 -13.69 2.56
CA LEU A 32 3.28 -12.57 2.61
C LEU A 32 4.10 -12.57 3.89
N ARG A 33 3.47 -12.85 5.03
CA ARG A 33 4.18 -13.00 6.30
C ARG A 33 5.18 -14.15 6.24
N ARG A 34 4.78 -15.28 5.67
CA ARG A 34 5.65 -16.46 5.53
C ARG A 34 6.85 -16.19 4.62
N MET A 35 6.68 -15.40 3.56
CA MET A 35 7.79 -14.95 2.72
C MET A 35 8.79 -14.12 3.53
N LEU A 36 8.33 -13.20 4.36
CA LEU A 36 9.20 -12.39 5.21
C LEU A 36 9.96 -13.24 6.23
N GLU A 37 9.28 -14.17 6.87
CA GLU A 37 9.89 -15.09 7.84
C GLU A 37 10.97 -15.98 7.18
N ALA A 38 10.76 -16.37 5.92
CA ALA A 38 11.72 -17.13 5.14
C ALA A 38 12.85 -16.26 4.57
N GLY A 39 12.75 -14.93 4.67
CA GLY A 39 13.73 -14.00 4.10
C GLY A 39 13.77 -13.98 2.57
N ARG A 40 12.73 -14.47 1.92
CA ARG A 40 12.63 -14.58 0.46
C ARG A 40 11.35 -13.98 -0.05
N LEU A 41 11.49 -13.05 -0.98
CA LEU A 41 10.39 -12.37 -1.62
C LEU A 41 10.28 -12.82 -3.07
N SER A 42 9.14 -13.34 -3.47
CA SER A 42 8.82 -13.66 -4.86
C SER A 42 8.27 -12.45 -5.57
N SER A 43 8.56 -12.30 -6.87
CA SER A 43 7.90 -11.29 -7.68
C SER A 43 6.39 -11.53 -7.71
N MET A 44 5.62 -10.45 -7.64
CA MET A 44 4.17 -10.53 -7.43
C MET A 44 3.43 -9.35 -8.03
N VAL A 45 2.12 -9.49 -8.11
CA VAL A 45 1.19 -8.39 -8.38
C VAL A 45 0.17 -8.33 -7.26
N LEU A 46 0.06 -7.16 -6.65
CA LEU A 46 -0.97 -6.83 -5.69
C LEU A 46 -2.11 -6.13 -6.45
N PHE A 47 -3.30 -6.69 -6.44
CA PHE A 47 -4.43 -6.09 -7.16
C PHE A 47 -5.66 -5.99 -6.28
N GLY A 48 -6.39 -4.93 -6.47
CA GLY A 48 -7.58 -4.64 -5.68
C GLY A 48 -7.91 -3.16 -5.68
N PRO A 49 -9.01 -2.77 -5.00
CA PRO A 49 -9.49 -1.40 -5.01
C PRO A 49 -8.43 -0.39 -4.55
N PRO A 50 -8.54 0.87 -5.01
CA PRO A 50 -7.72 1.95 -4.46
C PRO A 50 -7.90 2.08 -2.95
N GLY A 51 -6.85 2.53 -2.26
CA GLY A 51 -6.93 2.76 -0.81
C GLY A 51 -6.81 1.51 0.06
N THR A 52 -6.39 0.37 -0.51
CA THR A 52 -6.16 -0.88 0.24
C THR A 52 -4.73 -1.01 0.77
N GLY A 53 -3.84 -0.05 0.46
CA GLY A 53 -2.48 0.00 1.00
C GLY A 53 -1.44 -0.78 0.21
N LYS A 54 -1.59 -0.93 -1.10
CA LYS A 54 -0.65 -1.67 -1.96
C LYS A 54 0.78 -1.14 -1.89
N THR A 55 0.97 0.17 -1.99
CA THR A 55 2.29 0.80 -1.90
C THR A 55 2.95 0.56 -0.54
N THR A 56 2.20 0.77 0.53
CA THR A 56 2.69 0.56 1.90
C THR A 56 3.08 -0.89 2.13
N LEU A 57 2.26 -1.83 1.66
CA LEU A 57 2.53 -3.26 1.79
C LEU A 57 3.82 -3.64 1.05
N ALA A 58 4.00 -3.14 -0.18
CA ALA A 58 5.21 -3.40 -0.96
C ALA A 58 6.47 -2.88 -0.26
N ARG A 59 6.40 -1.67 0.32
CA ARG A 59 7.52 -1.08 1.07
C ARG A 59 7.86 -1.92 2.31
N LEU A 60 6.86 -2.37 3.05
CA LEU A 60 7.06 -3.23 4.22
C LEU A 60 7.71 -4.56 3.84
N LEU A 61 7.33 -5.14 2.71
CA LEU A 61 7.93 -6.37 2.21
C LEU A 61 9.40 -6.18 1.85
N ALA A 62 9.72 -5.09 1.15
CA ALA A 62 11.11 -4.77 0.79
C ALA A 62 11.98 -4.55 2.03
N GLU A 63 11.50 -3.76 2.98
CA GLU A 63 12.19 -3.52 4.26
C GLU A 63 12.39 -4.82 5.04
N GLY A 64 11.36 -5.68 5.08
CA GLY A 64 11.41 -6.94 5.80
C GLY A 64 12.44 -7.92 5.29
N VAL A 65 12.76 -7.89 4.00
CA VAL A 65 13.83 -8.72 3.40
C VAL A 65 15.16 -7.97 3.25
N GLY A 66 15.23 -6.73 3.73
CA GLY A 66 16.44 -5.92 3.73
C GLY A 66 16.91 -5.51 2.34
N ARG A 67 16.01 -5.33 1.37
CA ARG A 67 16.33 -4.89 0.01
C ARG A 67 15.95 -3.44 -0.23
N PRO A 68 16.72 -2.71 -1.05
CA PRO A 68 16.34 -1.38 -1.51
C PRO A 68 15.01 -1.40 -2.23
N PHE A 69 14.25 -0.32 -2.09
CA PHE A 69 12.94 -0.14 -2.68
C PHE A 69 12.96 1.02 -3.66
N LEU A 70 12.48 0.79 -4.88
CA LEU A 70 12.31 1.83 -5.88
C LEU A 70 10.87 1.80 -6.40
N ARG A 71 10.22 2.95 -6.40
CA ARG A 71 8.86 3.12 -6.91
C ARG A 71 8.87 3.76 -8.29
N LEU A 72 8.19 3.11 -9.24
CA LEU A 72 7.89 3.65 -10.57
C LEU A 72 6.40 3.56 -10.83
N SER A 73 5.88 4.49 -11.64
CA SER A 73 4.53 4.38 -12.20
C SER A 73 4.63 3.97 -13.67
N ALA A 74 3.89 2.93 -14.07
CA ALA A 74 3.86 2.46 -15.45
C ALA A 74 3.21 3.47 -16.41
N VAL A 75 2.48 4.46 -15.88
CA VAL A 75 1.91 5.55 -16.68
C VAL A 75 3.00 6.52 -17.15
N GLU A 76 4.01 6.76 -16.33
CA GLU A 76 5.07 7.74 -16.57
C GLU A 76 6.39 7.09 -17.01
N ALA A 77 6.69 5.90 -16.50
CA ALA A 77 7.94 5.21 -16.76
C ALA A 77 7.96 4.51 -18.11
N GLY A 78 9.12 4.54 -18.76
CA GLY A 78 9.40 3.81 -19.99
C GLY A 78 10.65 2.95 -19.86
N LEU A 79 11.22 2.55 -21.00
CA LEU A 79 12.42 1.72 -21.04
C LEU A 79 13.63 2.38 -20.36
N LYS A 80 13.73 3.71 -20.42
CA LYS A 80 14.80 4.45 -19.77
C LYS A 80 14.78 4.24 -18.25
N GLU A 81 13.63 4.37 -17.64
CA GLU A 81 13.45 4.20 -16.19
C GLU A 81 13.69 2.75 -15.76
N VAL A 82 13.28 1.78 -16.59
CA VAL A 82 13.59 0.36 -16.36
C VAL A 82 15.10 0.12 -16.37
N ARG A 83 15.83 0.68 -17.34
CA ARG A 83 17.29 0.57 -17.39
C ARG A 83 17.96 1.19 -16.19
N GLN A 84 17.50 2.36 -15.75
CA GLN A 84 18.01 3.02 -14.54
C GLN A 84 17.79 2.16 -13.30
N ALA A 85 16.61 1.53 -13.17
CA ALA A 85 16.32 0.61 -12.08
C ALA A 85 17.27 -0.60 -12.09
N VAL A 86 17.56 -1.16 -13.25
CA VAL A 86 18.49 -2.27 -13.41
C VAL A 86 19.92 -1.87 -12.99
N GLU A 87 20.38 -0.69 -13.39
CA GLU A 87 21.70 -0.18 -12.99
C GLU A 87 21.79 0.04 -11.48
N GLU A 88 20.75 0.60 -10.88
CA GLU A 88 20.68 0.77 -9.44
C GLU A 88 20.69 -0.59 -8.71
N ALA A 89 19.97 -1.57 -9.24
CA ALA A 89 19.96 -2.92 -8.69
C ALA A 89 21.35 -3.57 -8.75
N ARG A 90 22.09 -3.39 -9.85
CA ARG A 90 23.46 -3.88 -9.97
C ARG A 90 24.40 -3.24 -8.96
N ALA A 91 24.27 -1.93 -8.76
CA ALA A 91 25.10 -1.21 -7.81
C ALA A 91 24.83 -1.62 -6.35
N LYS A 92 23.61 -2.00 -6.03
CA LYS A 92 23.17 -2.33 -4.66
C LYS A 92 23.06 -3.83 -4.38
N GLY A 93 23.31 -4.66 -5.39
CA GLY A 93 23.22 -6.12 -5.23
C GLY A 93 21.80 -6.69 -5.20
N GLY A 94 20.83 -5.96 -5.73
CA GLY A 94 19.43 -6.33 -5.81
C GLY A 94 18.51 -5.17 -5.44
N LEU A 95 17.27 -5.22 -5.93
CA LEU A 95 16.31 -4.15 -5.77
C LEU A 95 14.89 -4.70 -5.82
N VAL A 96 14.04 -4.22 -4.95
CA VAL A 96 12.58 -4.39 -5.08
C VAL A 96 12.05 -3.22 -5.91
N LEU A 97 11.56 -3.52 -7.11
CA LEU A 97 10.91 -2.56 -7.97
C LEU A 97 9.40 -2.62 -7.75
N PHE A 98 8.84 -1.56 -7.20
CA PHE A 98 7.39 -1.36 -7.12
C PHE A 98 6.93 -0.64 -8.38
N LEU A 99 6.06 -1.28 -9.15
CA LEU A 99 5.53 -0.73 -10.38
C LEU A 99 4.02 -0.52 -10.25
N ASP A 100 3.64 0.72 -10.00
CA ASP A 100 2.25 1.13 -9.90
C ASP A 100 1.61 1.13 -11.29
N GLU A 101 0.32 0.79 -11.37
CA GLU A 101 -0.40 0.72 -12.64
C GLU A 101 0.25 -0.27 -13.64
N VAL A 102 0.71 -1.43 -13.15
CA VAL A 102 1.50 -2.40 -13.92
C VAL A 102 0.84 -2.82 -15.24
N HIS A 103 -0.48 -2.80 -15.30
CA HIS A 103 -1.26 -3.12 -16.50
C HIS A 103 -1.01 -2.15 -17.68
N ARG A 104 -0.42 -0.98 -17.41
CA ARG A 104 -0.12 0.05 -18.41
C ARG A 104 1.22 -0.18 -19.13
N PHE A 105 2.06 -1.10 -18.68
CA PHE A 105 3.28 -1.45 -19.41
C PHE A 105 2.93 -2.19 -20.69
N ASN A 106 3.54 -1.76 -21.79
CA ASN A 106 3.42 -2.44 -23.07
C ASN A 106 4.31 -3.70 -23.11
N LYS A 107 4.20 -4.48 -24.19
CA LYS A 107 4.96 -5.71 -24.35
C LYS A 107 6.48 -5.50 -24.26
N ALA A 108 7.03 -4.48 -24.92
CA ALA A 108 8.46 -4.20 -24.92
C ALA A 108 8.97 -3.86 -23.52
N GLN A 109 8.21 -3.10 -22.75
CA GLN A 109 8.53 -2.75 -21.37
C GLN A 109 8.47 -3.96 -20.46
N GLN A 110 7.46 -4.81 -20.62
CA GLN A 110 7.35 -6.07 -19.89
C GLN A 110 8.52 -7.01 -20.21
N ASP A 111 8.84 -7.17 -21.50
CA ASP A 111 9.95 -8.02 -21.94
C ASP A 111 11.29 -7.53 -21.37
N ALA A 112 11.48 -6.21 -21.22
CA ALA A 112 12.68 -5.63 -20.65
C ALA A 112 12.89 -6.01 -19.17
N LEU A 113 11.82 -6.32 -18.43
CA LEU A 113 11.91 -6.75 -17.04
C LEU A 113 12.31 -8.21 -16.89
N LEU A 114 11.95 -9.07 -17.84
CA LEU A 114 12.06 -10.52 -17.72
C LEU A 114 13.44 -11.04 -17.34
N PRO A 115 14.54 -10.67 -18.05
CA PRO A 115 15.87 -11.19 -17.71
C PRO A 115 16.29 -10.88 -16.29
N HIS A 116 15.88 -9.74 -15.77
CA HIS A 116 16.25 -9.26 -14.44
C HIS A 116 15.41 -9.87 -13.32
N LEU A 117 14.20 -10.32 -13.64
CA LEU A 117 13.38 -11.15 -12.74
C LEU A 117 13.93 -12.58 -12.70
N GLU A 118 14.31 -13.11 -13.86
CA GLU A 118 14.89 -14.44 -13.97
C GLU A 118 16.20 -14.58 -13.20
N SER A 119 17.06 -13.56 -13.26
CA SER A 119 18.34 -13.56 -12.54
C SER A 119 18.20 -13.27 -11.04
N GLY A 120 17.02 -12.79 -10.59
CA GLY A 120 16.81 -12.35 -9.22
C GLY A 120 17.38 -10.98 -8.89
N LEU A 121 17.93 -10.27 -9.88
CA LEU A 121 18.45 -8.91 -9.70
C LEU A 121 17.34 -7.93 -9.29
N LEU A 122 16.19 -8.04 -9.98
CA LEU A 122 14.96 -7.32 -9.61
C LEU A 122 13.97 -8.30 -9.01
N THR A 123 13.32 -7.87 -7.95
CA THR A 123 12.07 -8.45 -7.46
C THR A 123 10.96 -7.45 -7.78
N LEU A 124 10.01 -7.85 -8.62
CA LEU A 124 8.90 -6.98 -9.02
C LEU A 124 7.74 -7.13 -8.06
N ILE A 125 7.23 -5.99 -7.58
CA ILE A 125 5.92 -5.91 -6.96
C ILE A 125 5.09 -4.96 -7.81
N GLY A 126 4.24 -5.52 -8.66
CA GLY A 126 3.28 -4.75 -9.45
C GLY A 126 2.06 -4.42 -8.62
N ALA A 127 1.42 -3.30 -8.93
CA ALA A 127 0.15 -2.92 -8.32
C ALA A 127 -0.83 -2.46 -9.37
N THR A 128 -2.09 -2.82 -9.21
CA THR A 128 -3.17 -2.38 -10.08
C THR A 128 -4.52 -2.48 -9.36
N ALA A 129 -5.46 -1.61 -9.74
CA ALA A 129 -6.85 -1.73 -9.29
C ALA A 129 -7.65 -2.75 -10.13
N GLU A 130 -7.13 -3.14 -11.29
CA GLU A 130 -7.78 -4.03 -12.23
C GLU A 130 -7.24 -5.46 -12.14
N ASN A 131 -7.99 -6.43 -12.66
CA ASN A 131 -7.47 -7.79 -12.80
C ASN A 131 -6.36 -7.80 -13.87
N PRO A 132 -5.11 -8.09 -13.51
CA PRO A 132 -3.97 -7.97 -14.43
C PRO A 132 -3.81 -9.14 -15.40
N ALA A 133 -4.65 -10.18 -15.30
CA ALA A 133 -4.45 -11.44 -16.00
C ALA A 133 -4.31 -11.28 -17.52
N PHE A 134 -5.05 -10.34 -18.13
CA PHE A 134 -5.03 -10.11 -19.57
C PHE A 134 -4.06 -9.02 -20.04
N ALA A 135 -3.56 -8.21 -19.12
CA ALA A 135 -2.65 -7.11 -19.42
C ALA A 135 -1.18 -7.51 -19.49
N LEU A 136 -0.85 -8.65 -18.92
CA LEU A 136 0.53 -9.12 -18.82
C LEU A 136 0.80 -10.22 -19.84
N VAL A 137 1.98 -10.14 -20.49
CA VAL A 137 2.42 -11.19 -21.42
C VAL A 137 2.60 -12.53 -20.68
N PRO A 138 2.37 -13.68 -21.33
CA PRO A 138 2.44 -14.99 -20.68
C PRO A 138 3.77 -15.27 -19.96
N ALA A 139 4.89 -14.88 -20.58
CA ALA A 139 6.21 -15.07 -19.99
C ALA A 139 6.39 -14.34 -18.65
N LEU A 140 5.89 -13.11 -18.55
CA LEU A 140 5.92 -12.35 -17.31
C LEU A 140 4.93 -12.93 -16.29
N ARG A 141 3.73 -13.24 -16.74
CA ARG A 141 2.67 -13.83 -15.90
C ARG A 141 3.11 -15.10 -15.19
N SER A 142 3.86 -15.96 -15.87
CA SER A 142 4.33 -17.24 -15.31
C SER A 142 5.36 -17.05 -14.19
N ARG A 143 5.95 -15.87 -14.07
CA ARG A 143 6.95 -15.54 -13.07
C ARG A 143 6.41 -14.77 -11.87
N LEU A 144 5.14 -14.43 -11.89
CA LEU A 144 4.50 -13.62 -10.88
C LEU A 144 3.49 -14.43 -10.07
N ARG A 145 3.38 -14.10 -8.81
CA ARG A 145 2.27 -14.50 -7.96
C ARG A 145 1.27 -13.38 -7.89
N PHE A 146 -0.02 -13.72 -7.85
CA PHE A 146 -1.11 -12.73 -7.85
C PHE A 146 -1.80 -12.77 -6.50
N PHE A 147 -1.84 -11.63 -5.83
CA PHE A 147 -2.45 -11.49 -4.51
C PHE A 147 -3.59 -10.47 -4.57
N PRO A 148 -4.83 -10.93 -4.45
CA PRO A 148 -5.95 -10.01 -4.35
C PRO A 148 -5.98 -9.35 -2.98
N LEU A 149 -6.11 -8.01 -2.97
CA LEU A 149 -6.39 -7.27 -1.76
C LEU A 149 -7.90 -7.03 -1.66
N ARG A 150 -8.43 -7.25 -0.48
CA ARG A 150 -9.85 -7.07 -0.21
C ARG A 150 -10.16 -5.60 0.06
N PRO A 151 -11.34 -5.11 -0.35
CA PRO A 151 -11.81 -3.81 0.10
C PRO A 151 -11.80 -3.76 1.63
N LEU A 152 -11.42 -2.60 2.18
CA LEU A 152 -11.50 -2.40 3.63
C LEU A 152 -12.96 -2.37 4.05
N GLU A 153 -13.28 -3.12 5.09
CA GLU A 153 -14.61 -3.12 5.67
C GLU A 153 -14.78 -1.97 6.65
N GLU A 154 -16.02 -1.65 6.98
CA GLU A 154 -16.34 -0.60 7.97
C GLU A 154 -15.65 -0.87 9.30
N ALA A 155 -15.61 -2.13 9.75
CA ALA A 155 -14.91 -2.50 10.99
C ALA A 155 -13.41 -2.20 10.93
N ASP A 156 -12.75 -2.40 9.78
CA ASP A 156 -11.34 -2.08 9.59
C ASP A 156 -11.10 -0.58 9.70
N LEU A 157 -11.95 0.22 9.06
CA LEU A 157 -11.87 1.68 9.10
C LEU A 157 -12.15 2.22 10.50
N LEU A 158 -13.10 1.64 11.20
CA LEU A 158 -13.37 2.02 12.58
C LEU A 158 -12.17 1.75 13.49
N ALA A 159 -11.52 0.60 13.34
CA ALA A 159 -10.30 0.27 14.06
C ALA A 159 -9.16 1.25 13.75
N LEU A 160 -9.03 1.65 12.47
CA LEU A 160 -8.05 2.63 12.04
C LEU A 160 -8.30 4.01 12.68
N LEU A 161 -9.55 4.45 12.69
CA LEU A 161 -9.92 5.74 13.29
C LEU A 161 -9.66 5.77 14.81
N ARG A 162 -9.98 4.69 15.51
CA ARG A 162 -9.65 4.56 16.94
C ARG A 162 -8.13 4.62 17.15
N ARG A 163 -7.37 3.89 16.35
CA ARG A 163 -5.90 3.92 16.41
C ARG A 163 -5.38 5.35 16.20
N ALA A 164 -5.94 6.07 15.24
CA ALA A 164 -5.55 7.44 14.95
C ALA A 164 -5.72 8.38 16.16
N LEU A 165 -6.74 8.14 16.97
CA LEU A 165 -7.04 8.94 18.16
C LEU A 165 -6.23 8.52 19.39
N GLU A 166 -5.70 7.32 19.41
CA GLU A 166 -4.98 6.75 20.55
C GLU A 166 -3.46 6.71 20.35
N ASP A 167 -3.00 6.53 19.11
CA ASP A 167 -1.57 6.42 18.79
C ASP A 167 -0.86 7.77 18.97
N PRO A 168 0.32 7.80 19.63
CA PRO A 168 1.12 9.02 19.74
C PRO A 168 1.47 9.68 18.41
N ARG A 169 1.52 8.92 17.33
CA ARG A 169 1.73 9.44 15.96
C ARG A 169 0.50 10.13 15.37
N GLY A 170 -0.66 9.90 15.97
CA GLY A 170 -1.94 10.40 15.47
C GLY A 170 -2.39 11.68 16.16
N LEU A 171 -3.56 11.62 16.76
CA LEU A 171 -4.26 12.74 17.40
C LEU A 171 -4.53 12.43 18.88
N PRO A 172 -3.51 12.07 19.68
CA PRO A 172 -3.74 11.68 21.07
C PRO A 172 -4.36 12.84 21.87
N GLY A 173 -5.27 12.49 22.76
CA GLY A 173 -5.94 13.47 23.61
C GLY A 173 -7.08 14.26 22.95
N THR A 174 -7.38 14.02 21.69
CA THR A 174 -8.54 14.62 21.03
C THR A 174 -9.82 13.97 21.57
N PRO A 175 -10.76 14.76 22.12
CA PRO A 175 -12.03 14.21 22.56
C PRO A 175 -12.84 13.69 21.38
N TYR A 176 -13.46 12.54 21.53
CA TYR A 176 -14.27 11.96 20.46
C TYR A 176 -15.46 11.16 20.99
N GLU A 177 -16.47 11.03 20.14
CA GLU A 177 -17.63 10.19 20.37
C GLU A 177 -17.59 9.00 19.40
N GLU A 178 -17.82 7.81 19.92
CA GLU A 178 -17.77 6.56 19.15
C GLU A 178 -18.74 6.57 17.96
N GLU A 179 -19.93 7.14 18.15
CA GLU A 179 -20.93 7.23 17.08
C GLU A 179 -20.44 8.07 15.90
N ALA A 180 -19.68 9.13 16.17
CA ALA A 180 -19.07 9.96 15.13
C ALA A 180 -18.06 9.17 14.29
N LEU A 181 -17.27 8.30 14.93
CA LEU A 181 -16.34 7.42 14.22
C LEU A 181 -17.08 6.42 13.33
N ARG A 182 -18.20 5.89 13.77
CA ARG A 182 -19.01 4.97 12.96
C ARG A 182 -19.59 5.64 11.73
N VAL A 183 -20.09 6.85 11.87
CA VAL A 183 -20.58 7.64 10.73
C VAL A 183 -19.46 7.89 9.73
N LEU A 184 -18.30 8.25 10.21
CA LEU A 184 -17.14 8.50 9.35
C LEU A 184 -16.66 7.21 8.65
N ALA A 185 -16.56 6.11 9.38
CA ALA A 185 -16.16 4.82 8.81
C ALA A 185 -17.12 4.37 7.71
N GLN A 186 -18.42 4.54 7.91
CA GLN A 186 -19.43 4.23 6.92
C GLN A 186 -19.33 5.14 5.69
N ALA A 187 -19.15 6.44 5.89
CA ALA A 187 -19.03 7.42 4.80
C ALA A 187 -17.77 7.23 3.95
N ALA A 188 -16.71 6.67 4.53
CA ALA A 188 -15.44 6.48 3.84
C ALA A 188 -15.48 5.40 2.74
N GLY A 189 -16.45 4.48 2.80
CA GLY A 189 -16.66 3.52 1.71
C GLY A 189 -15.44 2.65 1.36
N GLY A 190 -14.66 2.24 2.37
CA GLY A 190 -13.46 1.43 2.17
C GLY A 190 -12.18 2.21 1.92
N ASP A 191 -12.23 3.54 1.88
CA ASP A 191 -11.06 4.40 1.62
C ASP A 191 -10.42 4.89 2.93
N ALA A 192 -9.31 4.27 3.31
CA ALA A 192 -8.58 4.62 4.53
C ALA A 192 -8.02 6.05 4.50
N ARG A 193 -7.52 6.52 3.36
CA ARG A 193 -6.97 7.88 3.23
C ARG A 193 -8.05 8.91 3.42
N PHE A 194 -9.20 8.74 2.77
CA PHE A 194 -10.35 9.61 2.94
C PHE A 194 -10.79 9.65 4.41
N ALA A 195 -10.88 8.49 5.07
CA ALA A 195 -11.26 8.41 6.48
C ALA A 195 -10.31 9.21 7.38
N LEU A 196 -8.99 9.03 7.20
CA LEU A 196 -7.99 9.73 8.02
C LEU A 196 -7.94 11.23 7.73
N ASN A 197 -8.03 11.64 6.46
CA ASN A 197 -8.05 13.06 6.10
C ASN A 197 -9.28 13.76 6.67
N THR A 198 -10.43 13.11 6.62
CA THR A 198 -11.68 13.65 7.18
C THR A 198 -11.64 13.70 8.70
N LEU A 199 -11.06 12.67 9.35
CA LEU A 199 -10.86 12.68 10.79
C LEU A 199 -9.96 13.85 11.23
N GLU A 200 -8.86 14.06 10.53
CA GLU A 200 -7.93 15.15 10.82
C GLU A 200 -8.62 16.51 10.75
N LEU A 201 -9.44 16.71 9.71
CA LEU A 201 -10.23 17.93 9.57
C LEU A 201 -11.25 18.09 10.70
N ALA A 202 -12.00 17.03 11.02
CA ALA A 202 -12.98 17.08 12.12
C ALA A 202 -12.31 17.40 13.47
N ALA A 203 -11.16 16.77 13.74
CA ALA A 203 -10.39 17.00 14.96
C ALA A 203 -9.89 18.45 15.06
N SER A 204 -9.62 19.10 13.94
CA SER A 204 -9.19 20.52 13.92
C SER A 204 -10.26 21.49 14.45
N PHE A 205 -11.51 21.05 14.52
CA PHE A 205 -12.61 21.83 15.10
C PHE A 205 -12.69 21.72 16.64
N GLY A 206 -11.76 20.97 17.26
CA GLY A 206 -11.63 20.87 18.70
C GLY A 206 -12.05 19.52 19.28
N ARG A 207 -13.04 18.85 18.70
CA ARG A 207 -13.47 17.50 19.09
C ARG A 207 -14.10 16.79 17.92
N VAL A 208 -14.10 15.46 17.99
CA VAL A 208 -14.69 14.59 16.96
C VAL A 208 -16.07 14.14 17.45
N ASP A 209 -17.10 14.83 17.03
CA ASP A 209 -18.51 14.54 17.30
C ASP A 209 -19.29 14.51 15.97
N LEU A 210 -20.61 14.23 16.05
CA LEU A 210 -21.43 14.18 14.84
C LEU A 210 -21.42 15.47 14.07
N LYS A 211 -21.39 16.60 14.76
CA LYS A 211 -21.37 17.93 14.13
C LYS A 211 -20.08 18.16 13.35
N SER A 212 -18.92 17.93 13.98
CA SER A 212 -17.62 18.12 13.34
C SER A 212 -17.40 17.15 12.17
N VAL A 213 -17.83 15.92 12.30
CA VAL A 213 -17.74 14.93 11.22
C VAL A 213 -18.61 15.32 10.04
N ARG A 214 -19.85 15.74 10.28
CA ARG A 214 -20.73 16.22 9.21
C ARG A 214 -20.18 17.44 8.49
N GLU A 215 -19.62 18.39 9.23
CA GLU A 215 -18.97 19.56 8.64
C GLU A 215 -17.74 19.15 7.80
N ALA A 216 -16.93 18.19 8.27
CA ALA A 216 -15.76 17.71 7.56
C ALA A 216 -16.13 16.90 6.30
N LEU A 217 -17.26 16.22 6.30
CA LEU A 217 -17.77 15.49 5.13
C LEU A 217 -18.33 16.40 4.04
N GLY A 218 -18.78 17.57 4.40
CA GLY A 218 -19.35 18.57 3.46
C GLY A 218 -20.85 18.46 3.26
#